data_3d3a26071801620f2308bdb620ea8c12
#
_entry.id   3d3a26071801620f2308bdb620ea8c12
#
_cell.length_a   1.000
_cell.length_b   1.000
_cell.length_c   1.000
_cell.angle_alpha   90.00
_cell.angle_beta   90.00
_cell.angle_gamma   90.00
#
_symmetry.space_group_name_H-M   'P 1'
#
loop_
_entity.id
_entity.type
_entity.pdbx_description
1 polymer ?
#
loop_
_entity_poly.entity_id
_entity_poly.type
_entity_poly.pdbx_seq_one_letter_code
_entity_poly.pdbx_strand_id
1 'polypeptide(L)'
;MIKEMKKIVLFVMTAAVMLLSGSCGGGGGNQPQAEAEPDSTSSEFSIPRDQTIYGICTDGTAMNTLEMITDSGDTLSLSLTNAQASGKVFGGLQVADRVAVIANKARTEATLVINLNTLMGDWVMPDPIDGSAEIGIRIKEGGVAESIDQSVIVYRTWKIFNGDLEILLVREGGGDEEEENRYEILTLGPDTLAYRTIGKPRDETETFEYSRWKPKPKVDLHGLELEETNDEFNKI
;
A
#
# COMPACT_ATOMS: atom_id res chain seq x y z
N MET A 1 -33.84 6.04 30.49
CA MET A 1 -34.50 4.84 29.95
C MET A 1 -33.52 3.83 29.33
N ILE A 2 -32.23 3.85 29.73
CA ILE A 2 -31.16 2.93 29.21
C ILE A 2 -30.59 2.05 30.33
N LYS A 3 -31.11 2.12 31.56
CA LYS A 3 -30.56 1.42 32.73
C LYS A 3 -31.22 0.08 33.08
N GLU A 4 -32.35 -0.25 32.43
CA GLU A 4 -33.14 -1.46 32.73
C GLU A 4 -32.94 -2.64 31.75
N MET A 5 -32.23 -2.44 30.63
CA MET A 5 -32.00 -3.51 29.66
C MET A 5 -30.82 -4.43 29.98
N LYS A 6 -29.98 -4.11 30.97
CA LYS A 6 -28.81 -4.93 31.34
C LYS A 6 -29.07 -6.03 32.35
N LYS A 7 -30.27 -6.12 32.92
CA LYS A 7 -30.63 -7.13 33.94
C LYS A 7 -31.36 -8.37 33.42
N ILE A 8 -31.80 -8.36 32.17
CA ILE A 8 -32.60 -9.46 31.60
C ILE A 8 -31.73 -10.51 30.89
N VAL A 9 -30.49 -10.19 30.51
CA VAL A 9 -29.60 -11.13 29.80
C VAL A 9 -28.84 -12.09 30.73
N LEU A 10 -28.87 -11.88 32.03
CA LEU A 10 -28.10 -12.69 33.00
C LEU A 10 -28.88 -13.85 33.62
N PHE A 11 -30.13 -14.11 33.23
CA PHE A 11 -31.00 -15.09 33.92
C PHE A 11 -31.41 -16.32 33.07
N VAL A 12 -30.86 -16.52 31.87
CA VAL A 12 -31.25 -17.64 30.99
C VAL A 12 -30.15 -18.68 30.80
N MET A 13 -29.05 -18.61 31.53
CA MET A 13 -27.90 -19.52 31.33
C MET A 13 -27.62 -20.46 32.49
N THR A 14 -28.64 -20.88 33.26
CA THR A 14 -28.48 -21.89 34.33
C THR A 14 -29.65 -22.83 34.37
N ALA A 15 -29.80 -23.70 33.36
CA ALA A 15 -30.60 -24.95 33.51
C ALA A 15 -30.45 -25.83 32.25
N ALA A 16 -29.42 -26.66 32.15
CA ALA A 16 -29.46 -27.92 31.40
C ALA A 16 -28.14 -28.69 31.57
N VAL A 17 -27.87 -29.17 32.77
CA VAL A 17 -26.98 -30.28 32.99
C VAL A 17 -27.78 -31.28 33.82
N MET A 18 -28.17 -32.38 33.22
CA MET A 18 -28.30 -33.70 33.83
C MET A 18 -28.97 -34.73 32.89
N LEU A 19 -28.40 -35.90 32.95
CA LEU A 19 -28.91 -37.19 32.48
C LEU A 19 -28.52 -37.61 31.05
N LEU A 20 -27.55 -38.53 30.96
CA LEU A 20 -27.84 -39.95 30.77
C LEU A 20 -26.53 -40.74 30.75
N SER A 21 -26.33 -41.49 31.83
CA SER A 21 -25.44 -42.61 31.90
C SER A 21 -26.21 -43.89 31.48
N GLY A 22 -25.54 -44.78 30.75
CA GLY A 22 -25.89 -46.20 30.75
C GLY A 22 -26.22 -46.79 29.38
N SER A 23 -25.40 -47.61 28.83
CA SER A 23 -25.64 -49.02 28.65
C SER A 23 -24.61 -49.63 27.71
N CYS A 24 -23.86 -50.55 28.29
CA CYS A 24 -23.01 -51.51 27.58
C CYS A 24 -23.89 -52.69 27.13
N GLY A 25 -23.75 -53.21 25.90
CA GLY A 25 -24.41 -54.43 25.45
C GLY A 25 -23.93 -54.84 24.07
N GLY A 26 -23.14 -55.93 23.96
CA GLY A 26 -22.50 -56.39 22.75
C GLY A 26 -23.41 -57.17 21.80
N GLY A 27 -22.92 -57.41 20.60
CA GLY A 27 -23.45 -58.41 19.65
C GLY A 27 -23.36 -57.99 18.18
N GLY A 28 -22.43 -58.57 17.49
CA GLY A 28 -22.14 -58.81 16.11
C GLY A 28 -23.07 -58.37 14.98
N GLY A 29 -22.47 -58.01 13.88
CA GLY A 29 -23.03 -58.20 12.58
C GLY A 29 -23.16 -56.95 11.68
N ASN A 30 -22.44 -56.98 10.58
CA ASN A 30 -22.62 -56.23 9.33
C ASN A 30 -22.41 -54.70 9.35
N GLN A 31 -21.32 -54.31 8.71
CA GLN A 31 -21.06 -52.95 8.23
C GLN A 31 -22.11 -52.49 7.22
N PRO A 32 -22.69 -51.35 7.41
CA PRO A 32 -22.98 -50.42 6.34
C PRO A 32 -21.93 -49.31 6.35
N GLN A 33 -21.44 -49.06 5.19
CA GLN A 33 -20.56 -47.98 4.80
C GLN A 33 -21.11 -46.66 5.33
N ALA A 34 -20.47 -46.06 6.34
CA ALA A 34 -20.79 -44.72 6.74
C ALA A 34 -20.27 -43.77 5.68
N GLU A 35 -21.21 -43.09 5.03
CA GLU A 35 -20.95 -41.85 4.28
C GLU A 35 -20.20 -40.90 5.20
N ALA A 36 -18.97 -40.55 4.81
CA ALA A 36 -18.22 -39.51 5.46
C ALA A 36 -18.98 -38.20 5.20
N GLU A 37 -19.61 -37.67 6.23
CA GLU A 37 -20.03 -36.27 6.23
C GLU A 37 -18.79 -35.40 5.97
N PRO A 38 -18.82 -34.43 5.07
CA PRO A 38 -17.71 -33.54 4.87
C PRO A 38 -17.57 -32.69 6.12
N ASP A 39 -16.47 -32.97 6.83
CA ASP A 39 -16.06 -32.25 8.03
C ASP A 39 -15.96 -30.75 7.72
N SER A 40 -16.64 -30.05 8.57
CA SER A 40 -16.76 -28.59 8.64
C SER A 40 -15.50 -27.87 8.24
N THR A 41 -15.66 -27.04 7.24
CA THR A 41 -14.91 -25.84 6.90
C THR A 41 -14.28 -25.18 8.14
N SER A 42 -13.06 -25.57 8.45
CA SER A 42 -12.13 -24.63 9.04
C SER A 42 -11.81 -23.61 7.96
N SER A 43 -12.39 -22.42 8.04
CA SER A 43 -11.89 -21.27 7.34
C SER A 43 -10.49 -21.02 7.88
N GLU A 44 -9.49 -21.67 7.26
CA GLU A 44 -8.11 -21.29 7.46
C GLU A 44 -8.02 -19.81 7.12
N PHE A 45 -7.75 -19.01 8.12
CA PHE A 45 -7.33 -17.63 7.97
C PHE A 45 -5.97 -17.69 7.25
N SER A 46 -5.99 -17.84 5.93
CA SER A 46 -4.77 -17.80 5.14
C SER A 46 -4.31 -16.37 5.08
N ILE A 47 -3.29 -16.04 5.85
CA ILE A 47 -2.57 -14.78 5.70
C ILE A 47 -2.11 -14.69 4.23
N PRO A 48 -2.49 -13.66 3.48
CA PRO A 48 -2.09 -13.52 2.09
C PRO A 48 -0.56 -13.53 2.02
N ARG A 49 0.00 -14.51 1.31
CA ARG A 49 1.44 -14.57 1.10
C ARG A 49 1.83 -13.52 0.07
N ASP A 50 2.89 -12.76 0.36
CA ASP A 50 3.47 -11.83 -0.60
C ASP A 50 4.04 -12.60 -1.81
N GLN A 51 3.60 -12.21 -3.00
CA GLN A 51 4.03 -12.76 -4.28
C GLN A 51 4.96 -11.81 -5.04
N THR A 52 5.32 -10.67 -4.43
CA THR A 52 6.19 -9.68 -5.04
C THR A 52 7.60 -10.24 -5.20
N ILE A 53 8.12 -10.17 -6.41
CA ILE A 53 9.49 -10.57 -6.75
C ILE A 53 10.31 -9.29 -6.87
N TYR A 54 11.32 -9.16 -6.04
CA TYR A 54 12.25 -8.05 -6.08
C TYR A 54 13.53 -8.45 -6.84
N GLY A 55 14.14 -7.49 -7.55
CA GLY A 55 15.38 -7.72 -8.24
C GLY A 55 15.90 -6.49 -8.96
N ILE A 56 16.94 -6.68 -9.76
CA ILE A 56 17.64 -5.63 -10.52
C ILE A 56 17.58 -5.96 -11.99
N CYS A 57 17.18 -4.98 -12.82
CA CYS A 57 17.17 -5.11 -14.29
C CYS A 57 18.57 -5.33 -14.82
N THR A 58 18.71 -6.28 -15.76
CA THR A 58 19.96 -6.57 -16.46
C THR A 58 19.96 -5.98 -17.87
N ASP A 59 21.07 -6.15 -18.57
CA ASP A 59 21.27 -5.71 -19.95
C ASP A 59 20.42 -6.49 -20.98
N GLY A 60 19.86 -7.64 -20.61
CA GLY A 60 18.87 -8.35 -21.42
C GLY A 60 17.47 -7.72 -21.39
N THR A 61 17.25 -6.66 -20.58
CA THR A 61 15.99 -5.92 -20.57
C THR A 61 15.81 -5.16 -21.88
N ALA A 62 14.69 -5.40 -22.56
CA ALA A 62 14.37 -4.81 -23.85
C ALA A 62 12.92 -4.30 -23.86
N MET A 63 12.46 -3.76 -25.02
CA MET A 63 11.14 -3.13 -25.14
C MET A 63 9.98 -3.99 -24.57
N ASN A 64 9.97 -5.30 -24.84
CA ASN A 64 8.89 -6.21 -24.46
C ASN A 64 9.34 -7.32 -23.50
N THR A 65 10.54 -7.21 -22.95
CA THR A 65 11.13 -8.23 -22.08
C THR A 65 11.82 -7.55 -20.90
N LEU A 66 11.52 -8.02 -19.71
CA LEU A 66 12.25 -7.70 -18.49
C LEU A 66 13.17 -8.89 -18.19
N GLU A 67 14.47 -8.66 -18.25
CA GLU A 67 15.44 -9.57 -17.65
C GLU A 67 15.94 -8.98 -16.35
N MET A 68 15.91 -9.78 -15.29
CA MET A 68 16.28 -9.33 -13.95
C MET A 68 16.98 -10.42 -13.17
N ILE A 69 17.88 -10.01 -12.28
CA ILE A 69 18.43 -10.89 -11.24
C ILE A 69 17.59 -10.60 -9.98
N THR A 70 16.93 -11.64 -9.47
CA THR A 70 16.11 -11.56 -8.26
C THR A 70 16.99 -11.46 -7.01
N ASP A 71 16.40 -11.03 -5.88
CA ASP A 71 17.09 -10.99 -4.59
C ASP A 71 17.50 -12.39 -4.09
N SER A 72 16.86 -13.46 -4.61
CA SER A 72 17.30 -14.85 -4.37
C SER A 72 18.48 -15.29 -5.22
N GLY A 73 18.92 -14.45 -6.18
CA GLY A 73 20.04 -14.74 -7.09
C GLY A 73 19.63 -15.44 -8.39
N ASP A 74 18.35 -15.69 -8.61
CA ASP A 74 17.87 -16.31 -9.84
C ASP A 74 17.75 -15.27 -10.96
N THR A 75 18.08 -15.66 -12.20
CA THR A 75 17.80 -14.84 -13.38
C THR A 75 16.42 -15.17 -13.91
N LEU A 76 15.57 -14.16 -14.07
CA LEU A 76 14.25 -14.26 -14.68
C LEU A 76 14.20 -13.45 -15.97
N SER A 77 13.59 -14.04 -17.00
CA SER A 77 13.24 -13.34 -18.25
C SER A 77 11.71 -13.40 -18.43
N LEU A 78 11.07 -12.24 -18.35
CA LEU A 78 9.61 -12.10 -18.30
C LEU A 78 9.13 -11.28 -19.50
N SER A 79 8.11 -11.77 -20.21
CA SER A 79 7.41 -10.94 -21.21
C SER A 79 6.68 -9.79 -20.51
N LEU A 80 6.81 -8.57 -21.07
CA LEU A 80 6.12 -7.37 -20.61
C LEU A 80 4.82 -7.07 -21.38
N THR A 81 4.54 -7.81 -22.46
CA THR A 81 3.49 -7.49 -23.44
C THR A 81 2.13 -7.23 -22.77
N ASN A 82 1.71 -8.11 -21.87
CA ASN A 82 0.41 -7.99 -21.20
C ASN A 82 0.40 -6.86 -20.16
N ALA A 83 1.50 -6.68 -19.40
CA ALA A 83 1.64 -5.61 -18.43
C ALA A 83 1.65 -4.23 -19.12
N GLN A 84 2.32 -4.10 -20.26
CA GLN A 84 2.35 -2.85 -21.04
C GLN A 84 0.97 -2.55 -21.66
N ALA A 85 0.31 -3.54 -22.26
CA ALA A 85 -1.02 -3.38 -22.86
C ALA A 85 -2.07 -2.94 -21.83
N SER A 86 -1.90 -3.34 -20.56
CA SER A 86 -2.78 -2.96 -19.44
C SER A 86 -2.28 -1.75 -18.64
N GLY A 87 -1.20 -1.07 -19.07
CA GLY A 87 -0.64 0.08 -18.36
C GLY A 87 -0.07 -0.24 -16.97
N LYS A 88 0.37 -1.48 -16.76
CA LYS A 88 0.89 -1.99 -15.47
C LYS A 88 2.42 -2.05 -15.41
N VAL A 89 3.11 -1.27 -16.22
CA VAL A 89 4.57 -1.05 -16.13
C VAL A 89 4.78 0.39 -15.69
N PHE A 90 5.16 0.56 -14.45
CA PHE A 90 5.27 1.84 -13.76
C PHE A 90 6.72 2.28 -13.62
N GLY A 91 7.05 3.51 -14.06
CA GLY A 91 8.33 4.17 -13.84
C GLY A 91 9.39 3.97 -14.93
N GLY A 92 9.05 3.28 -16.02
CA GLY A 92 10.04 2.90 -17.04
C GLY A 92 11.01 1.85 -16.53
N LEU A 93 11.91 1.36 -17.39
CA LEU A 93 12.89 0.32 -17.04
C LEU A 93 14.24 0.63 -17.70
N GLN A 94 15.29 0.62 -16.91
CA GLN A 94 16.67 0.76 -17.36
C GLN A 94 17.56 -0.30 -16.70
N VAL A 95 18.70 -0.57 -17.29
CA VAL A 95 19.70 -1.44 -16.69
C VAL A 95 20.11 -0.91 -15.32
N ALA A 96 20.25 -1.80 -14.35
CA ALA A 96 20.53 -1.54 -12.95
C ALA A 96 19.38 -0.92 -12.15
N ASP A 97 18.20 -0.73 -12.74
CA ASP A 97 17.02 -0.34 -11.95
C ASP A 97 16.57 -1.46 -11.04
N ARG A 98 16.26 -1.09 -9.79
CA ARG A 98 15.61 -1.98 -8.84
C ARG A 98 14.10 -2.00 -9.11
N VAL A 99 13.54 -3.19 -9.21
CA VAL A 99 12.13 -3.38 -9.55
C VAL A 99 11.42 -4.32 -8.60
N ALA A 100 10.10 -4.11 -8.45
CA ALA A 100 9.16 -5.03 -7.84
C ALA A 100 8.20 -5.55 -8.92
N VAL A 101 8.05 -6.87 -9.00
CA VAL A 101 7.34 -7.54 -10.09
C VAL A 101 6.32 -8.53 -9.56
N ILE A 102 5.12 -8.53 -10.14
CA ILE A 102 4.18 -9.64 -10.03
C ILE A 102 4.22 -10.41 -11.34
N ALA A 103 4.52 -11.69 -11.25
CA ALA A 103 4.57 -12.58 -12.40
C ALA A 103 3.43 -13.60 -12.39
N ASN A 104 3.14 -14.17 -13.55
CA ASN A 104 2.24 -15.32 -13.65
C ASN A 104 2.85 -16.55 -12.93
N LYS A 105 2.03 -17.59 -12.69
CA LYS A 105 2.48 -18.81 -11.99
C LYS A 105 3.65 -19.52 -12.67
N ALA A 106 3.76 -19.42 -13.99
CA ALA A 106 4.83 -20.03 -14.78
C ALA A 106 6.13 -19.19 -14.75
N ARG A 107 6.08 -17.95 -14.20
CA ARG A 107 7.21 -16.98 -14.20
C ARG A 107 7.77 -16.71 -15.61
N THR A 108 6.86 -16.60 -16.59
CA THR A 108 7.20 -16.29 -17.98
C THR A 108 6.70 -14.93 -18.43
N GLU A 109 5.74 -14.35 -17.68
CA GLU A 109 5.12 -13.06 -17.97
C GLU A 109 5.03 -12.23 -16.71
N ALA A 110 5.37 -10.95 -16.80
CA ALA A 110 5.05 -9.97 -15.77
C ALA A 110 3.59 -9.49 -15.96
N THR A 111 2.84 -9.44 -14.88
CA THR A 111 1.50 -8.87 -14.84
C THR A 111 1.48 -7.45 -14.30
N LEU A 112 2.51 -7.11 -13.51
CA LEU A 112 2.74 -5.77 -12.98
C LEU A 112 4.24 -5.59 -12.74
N VAL A 113 4.77 -4.40 -13.05
CA VAL A 113 6.16 -4.01 -12.77
C VAL A 113 6.16 -2.59 -12.21
N ILE A 114 6.88 -2.40 -11.11
CA ILE A 114 7.10 -1.10 -10.48
C ILE A 114 8.60 -0.84 -10.41
N ASN A 115 9.06 0.25 -11.02
CA ASN A 115 10.43 0.72 -10.89
C ASN A 115 10.60 1.43 -9.55
N LEU A 116 11.36 0.82 -8.63
CA LEU A 116 11.55 1.35 -7.29
C LEU A 116 12.48 2.57 -7.29
N ASN A 117 13.42 2.66 -8.23
CA ASN A 117 14.28 3.84 -8.37
C ASN A 117 13.45 5.07 -8.75
N THR A 118 12.44 4.90 -9.62
CA THR A 118 11.52 5.98 -9.96
C THR A 118 10.56 6.28 -8.82
N LEU A 119 10.11 5.27 -8.05
CA LEU A 119 9.21 5.47 -6.91
C LEU A 119 9.88 6.22 -5.76
N MET A 120 11.16 5.94 -5.50
CA MET A 120 11.91 6.65 -4.46
C MET A 120 12.11 8.12 -4.80
N GLY A 121 12.05 8.98 -3.78
CA GLY A 121 12.23 10.41 -3.87
C GLY A 121 11.24 11.22 -3.04
N ASP A 122 11.25 12.51 -3.26
CA ASP A 122 10.40 13.47 -2.56
C ASP A 122 9.19 13.79 -3.44
N TRP A 123 8.00 13.50 -2.94
CA TRP A 123 6.73 13.64 -3.62
C TRP A 123 5.85 14.62 -2.88
N VAL A 124 5.41 15.70 -3.57
CA VAL A 124 4.65 16.79 -2.96
C VAL A 124 3.37 17.08 -3.73
N MET A 125 2.38 17.58 -3.01
CA MET A 125 1.13 18.11 -3.53
C MET A 125 0.78 19.38 -2.76
N PRO A 126 -0.05 20.28 -3.33
CA PRO A 126 -0.58 21.40 -2.56
C PRO A 126 -1.32 20.91 -1.33
N ASP A 127 -1.20 21.62 -0.21
CA ASP A 127 -1.99 21.34 0.98
C ASP A 127 -3.48 21.32 0.63
N PRO A 128 -4.21 20.22 0.85
CA PRO A 128 -5.62 20.10 0.50
C PRO A 128 -6.53 21.03 1.33
N ILE A 129 -6.03 21.61 2.44
CA ILE A 129 -6.79 22.52 3.29
C ILE A 129 -6.83 23.93 2.72
N ASP A 130 -5.68 24.50 2.38
CA ASP A 130 -5.57 25.89 1.95
C ASP A 130 -4.68 26.13 0.72
N GLY A 131 -3.96 25.11 0.28
CA GLY A 131 -3.05 25.19 -0.88
C GLY A 131 -1.82 26.08 -0.66
N SER A 132 -1.58 26.55 0.57
CA SER A 132 -0.53 27.54 0.87
C SER A 132 0.87 26.97 0.91
N ALA A 133 0.99 25.68 1.24
CA ALA A 133 2.24 24.93 1.38
C ALA A 133 2.24 23.71 0.47
N GLU A 134 3.41 23.14 0.26
CA GLU A 134 3.57 21.81 -0.35
C GLU A 134 3.76 20.78 0.76
N ILE A 135 2.86 19.83 0.84
CA ILE A 135 2.95 18.71 1.76
C ILE A 135 3.21 17.41 0.98
N GLY A 136 3.75 16.40 1.64
CA GLY A 136 3.96 15.16 0.92
C GLY A 136 4.66 14.04 1.68
N ILE A 137 5.23 13.14 0.89
CA ILE A 137 5.92 11.95 1.35
C ILE A 137 7.31 11.85 0.71
N ARG A 138 8.31 11.55 1.53
CA ARG A 138 9.65 11.17 1.07
C ARG A 138 9.79 9.65 1.16
N ILE A 139 9.94 9.01 0.03
CA ILE A 139 10.12 7.56 -0.11
C ILE A 139 11.61 7.28 -0.25
N LYS A 140 12.19 6.59 0.73
CA LYS A 140 13.64 6.31 0.79
C LYS A 140 13.93 4.83 0.58
N GLU A 141 15.19 4.56 0.25
CA GLU A 141 15.72 3.21 0.25
C GLU A 141 15.59 2.55 1.64
N GLY A 142 15.51 1.21 1.66
CA GLY A 142 15.37 0.46 2.91
C GLY A 142 13.96 0.47 3.52
N GLY A 143 12.94 0.90 2.75
CA GLY A 143 11.55 0.88 3.22
C GLY A 143 11.18 2.01 4.17
N VAL A 144 11.97 3.08 4.23
CA VAL A 144 11.70 4.24 5.10
C VAL A 144 10.83 5.26 4.36
N ALA A 145 9.77 5.73 5.02
CA ALA A 145 8.94 6.84 4.55
C ALA A 145 8.96 7.98 5.58
N GLU A 146 9.02 9.22 5.11
CA GLU A 146 9.00 10.42 5.96
C GLU A 146 7.98 11.42 5.43
N SER A 147 7.41 12.22 6.32
CA SER A 147 6.51 13.31 5.94
C SER A 147 7.31 14.54 5.49
N ILE A 148 6.76 15.27 4.52
CA ILE A 148 7.28 16.57 4.05
C ILE A 148 6.26 17.63 4.44
N ASP A 149 6.69 18.58 5.27
CA ASP A 149 5.96 19.79 5.70
C ASP A 149 4.51 19.55 6.16
N GLN A 150 4.21 18.38 6.71
CA GLN A 150 2.93 18.08 7.33
C GLN A 150 3.12 17.49 8.73
N SER A 151 2.26 17.91 9.66
CA SER A 151 2.27 17.43 11.04
C SER A 151 1.20 16.39 11.32
N VAL A 152 0.11 16.40 10.56
CA VAL A 152 -1.08 15.55 10.83
C VAL A 152 -0.85 14.08 10.51
N ILE A 153 0.01 13.79 9.51
CA ILE A 153 0.34 12.44 9.09
C ILE A 153 1.86 12.25 9.18
N VAL A 154 2.27 11.29 9.98
CA VAL A 154 3.69 10.91 10.10
C VAL A 154 3.90 9.56 9.44
N TYR A 155 4.46 9.57 8.23
CA TYR A 155 4.85 8.36 7.53
C TYR A 155 6.05 7.69 8.24
N ARG A 156 6.08 6.36 8.26
CA ARG A 156 7.11 5.56 8.92
C ARG A 156 7.84 4.66 7.94
N THR A 157 7.10 3.74 7.33
CA THR A 157 7.68 2.75 6.41
C THR A 157 6.82 2.59 5.17
N TRP A 158 7.44 2.06 4.11
CA TRP A 158 6.77 1.65 2.89
C TRP A 158 7.31 0.33 2.39
N LYS A 159 6.50 -0.40 1.65
CA LYS A 159 6.88 -1.60 0.88
C LYS A 159 5.92 -1.80 -0.28
N ILE A 160 6.31 -2.67 -1.22
CA ILE A 160 5.36 -3.20 -2.20
C ILE A 160 4.91 -4.58 -1.71
N PHE A 161 3.62 -4.79 -1.60
CA PHE A 161 3.02 -6.05 -1.17
C PHE A 161 1.96 -6.49 -2.17
N ASN A 162 2.17 -7.62 -2.84
CA ASN A 162 1.31 -8.11 -3.93
C ASN A 162 1.06 -7.07 -5.04
N GLY A 163 2.04 -6.20 -5.30
CA GLY A 163 1.95 -5.14 -6.30
C GLY A 163 1.31 -3.84 -5.83
N ASP A 164 0.80 -3.78 -4.60
CA ASP A 164 0.26 -2.58 -3.99
C ASP A 164 1.34 -1.85 -3.19
N LEU A 165 1.26 -0.52 -3.15
CA LEU A 165 2.08 0.29 -2.25
C LEU A 165 1.46 0.27 -0.86
N GLU A 166 2.16 -0.31 0.11
CA GLU A 166 1.75 -0.35 1.51
C GLU A 166 2.56 0.66 2.30
N ILE A 167 1.88 1.53 3.03
CA ILE A 167 2.50 2.59 3.83
C ILE A 167 2.00 2.48 5.26
N LEU A 168 2.94 2.42 6.20
CA LEU A 168 2.69 2.54 7.63
C LEU A 168 2.79 4.00 8.02
N LEU A 169 1.78 4.51 8.71
CA LEU A 169 1.72 5.88 9.17
C LEU A 169 1.09 5.99 10.57
N VAL A 170 1.28 7.13 11.21
CA VAL A 170 0.63 7.52 12.47
C VAL A 170 -0.07 8.86 12.25
N ARG A 171 -1.29 9.03 12.76
CA ARG A 171 -2.00 10.32 12.73
C ARG A 171 -1.82 11.08 14.02
N GLU A 172 -1.47 12.35 13.93
CA GLU A 172 -1.39 13.23 15.10
C GLU A 172 -2.80 13.39 15.71
N GLY A 173 -2.88 13.21 17.04
CA GLY A 173 -4.16 13.24 17.78
C GLY A 173 -4.90 11.89 17.84
N GLY A 174 -4.47 10.87 17.12
CA GLY A 174 -4.98 9.49 17.18
C GLY A 174 -4.30 8.60 18.23
N GLY A 175 -3.39 9.15 19.03
CA GLY A 175 -2.48 8.36 19.85
C GLY A 175 -1.30 7.82 19.03
N ASP A 176 -0.60 6.82 19.58
CA ASP A 176 0.51 6.15 18.88
C ASP A 176 0.03 4.94 18.03
N GLU A 177 -1.24 4.95 17.61
CA GLU A 177 -1.77 3.87 16.77
C GLU A 177 -1.19 3.95 15.37
N GLU A 178 -0.52 2.87 14.96
CA GLU A 178 0.01 2.70 13.62
C GLU A 178 -1.11 2.22 12.69
N GLU A 179 -1.26 2.92 11.55
CA GLU A 179 -2.20 2.57 10.49
C GLU A 179 -1.42 2.02 9.29
N GLU A 180 -1.71 0.78 8.88
CA GLU A 180 -1.22 0.22 7.63
C GLU A 180 -2.25 0.48 6.54
N ASN A 181 -1.91 1.29 5.57
CA ASN A 181 -2.76 1.62 4.44
C ASN A 181 -2.17 1.05 3.14
N ARG A 182 -3.03 0.53 2.27
CA ARG A 182 -2.66 0.00 0.96
C ARG A 182 -3.20 0.87 -0.15
N TYR A 183 -2.38 1.01 -1.18
CA TYR A 183 -2.67 1.88 -2.32
C TYR A 183 -2.34 1.17 -3.63
N GLU A 184 -3.26 1.26 -4.59
CA GLU A 184 -2.99 0.92 -5.98
C GLU A 184 -2.25 2.07 -6.65
N ILE A 185 -1.09 1.83 -7.24
CA ILE A 185 -0.40 2.82 -8.07
C ILE A 185 -1.16 2.97 -9.37
N LEU A 186 -1.57 4.20 -9.69
CA LEU A 186 -2.28 4.55 -10.92
C LEU A 186 -1.32 5.08 -11.98
N THR A 187 -0.36 5.89 -11.55
CA THR A 187 0.66 6.50 -12.42
C THR A 187 1.97 6.62 -11.66
N LEU A 188 3.07 6.30 -12.33
CA LEU A 188 4.41 6.55 -11.85
C LEU A 188 5.29 6.94 -13.04
N GLY A 189 5.83 8.14 -12.97
CA GLY A 189 6.76 8.70 -13.94
C GLY A 189 7.90 9.46 -13.27
N PRO A 190 8.80 10.07 -14.05
CA PRO A 190 9.93 10.81 -13.49
C PRO A 190 9.50 11.96 -12.57
N ASP A 191 8.39 12.62 -12.89
CA ASP A 191 7.90 13.81 -12.19
C ASP A 191 6.46 13.64 -11.61
N THR A 192 5.85 12.48 -11.77
CA THR A 192 4.46 12.24 -11.35
C THR A 192 4.31 10.93 -10.61
N LEU A 193 3.55 10.95 -9.50
CA LEU A 193 3.11 9.77 -8.76
C LEU A 193 1.64 9.95 -8.43
N ALA A 194 0.79 9.00 -8.84
CA ALA A 194 -0.58 8.95 -8.40
C ALA A 194 -0.90 7.55 -7.86
N TYR A 195 -1.59 7.51 -6.73
CA TYR A 195 -2.09 6.27 -6.14
C TYR A 195 -3.44 6.47 -5.47
N ARG A 196 -4.14 5.38 -5.24
CA ARG A 196 -5.50 5.36 -4.70
C ARG A 196 -5.60 4.36 -3.56
N THR A 197 -6.37 4.70 -2.49
CA THR A 197 -6.65 3.76 -1.40
C THR A 197 -7.40 2.53 -1.91
N ILE A 198 -7.07 1.35 -1.37
CA ILE A 198 -7.77 0.09 -1.62
C ILE A 198 -8.27 -0.52 -0.32
N GLY A 199 -9.23 -1.44 -0.43
CA GLY A 199 -9.82 -2.12 0.73
C GLY A 199 -10.81 -1.28 1.52
N LYS A 200 -11.15 -0.06 1.05
CA LYS A 200 -12.19 0.80 1.63
C LYS A 200 -13.47 0.79 0.78
N PRO A 201 -14.63 1.14 1.36
CA PRO A 201 -15.84 1.38 0.60
C PRO A 201 -15.61 2.42 -0.51
N ARG A 202 -16.41 2.34 -1.59
CA ARG A 202 -16.21 3.17 -2.79
C ARG A 202 -16.30 4.68 -2.52
N ASP A 203 -17.13 5.07 -1.57
CA ASP A 203 -17.33 6.45 -1.11
C ASP A 203 -16.20 6.97 -0.20
N GLU A 204 -15.36 6.07 0.31
CA GLU A 204 -14.18 6.40 1.12
C GLU A 204 -12.86 6.22 0.35
N THR A 205 -12.95 5.97 -0.96
CA THR A 205 -11.76 5.80 -1.80
C THR A 205 -11.17 7.17 -2.13
N GLU A 206 -9.94 7.40 -1.70
CA GLU A 206 -9.19 8.62 -1.96
C GLU A 206 -8.11 8.39 -3.02
N THR A 207 -7.90 9.38 -3.88
CA THR A 207 -6.81 9.41 -4.85
C THR A 207 -5.88 10.56 -4.51
N PHE A 208 -4.60 10.26 -4.49
CA PHE A 208 -3.53 11.21 -4.21
C PHE A 208 -2.70 11.40 -5.48
N GLU A 209 -2.46 12.64 -5.86
CA GLU A 209 -1.68 13.02 -7.03
C GLU A 209 -0.52 13.91 -6.58
N TYR A 210 0.69 13.45 -6.82
CA TYR A 210 1.91 14.12 -6.40
C TYR A 210 2.76 14.49 -7.60
N SER A 211 3.49 15.59 -7.43
CA SER A 211 4.60 15.98 -8.28
C SER A 211 5.92 15.72 -7.57
N ARG A 212 6.99 15.45 -8.33
CA ARG A 212 8.31 15.35 -7.73
C ARG A 212 8.76 16.71 -7.23
N TRP A 213 9.15 16.77 -5.96
CA TRP A 213 9.67 18.00 -5.39
C TRP A 213 10.95 18.44 -6.10
N LYS A 214 11.00 19.71 -6.45
CA LYS A 214 12.17 20.37 -7.07
C LYS A 214 12.55 21.56 -6.23
N PRO A 215 13.84 21.75 -5.89
CA PRO A 215 14.26 22.92 -5.15
C PRO A 215 13.90 24.18 -5.96
N LYS A 216 13.19 25.10 -5.32
CA LYS A 216 12.87 26.39 -5.93
C LYS A 216 14.18 27.14 -6.19
N PRO A 217 14.40 27.73 -7.39
CA PRO A 217 15.58 28.53 -7.64
C PRO A 217 15.64 29.67 -6.61
N LYS A 218 16.78 29.82 -5.96
CA LYS A 218 17.00 30.99 -5.10
C LYS A 218 16.98 32.23 -5.99
N VAL A 219 15.99 33.08 -5.80
CA VAL A 219 15.96 34.39 -6.48
C VAL A 219 17.06 35.21 -5.79
N ASP A 220 18.11 35.54 -6.54
CA ASP A 220 19.14 36.45 -6.07
C ASP A 220 18.58 37.88 -6.12
N LEU A 221 18.24 38.36 -4.94
CA LEU A 221 17.72 39.72 -4.75
C LEU A 221 18.84 40.80 -4.68
N HIS A 222 20.11 40.40 -4.83
CA HIS A 222 21.23 41.32 -4.72
C HIS A 222 21.31 42.39 -5.82
N GLY A 223 20.39 42.41 -6.80
CA GLY A 223 20.32 43.38 -7.85
C GLY A 223 19.02 44.19 -7.89
N LEU A 224 18.09 43.96 -6.99
CA LEU A 224 16.87 44.78 -6.89
C LEU A 224 17.12 45.94 -5.95
N GLU A 225 17.54 47.10 -6.52
CA GLU A 225 17.39 48.39 -5.83
C GLU A 225 15.89 48.61 -5.63
N LEU A 226 15.44 48.59 -4.37
CA LEU A 226 14.13 49.09 -4.00
C LEU A 226 14.15 50.59 -4.27
N GLU A 227 13.50 51.06 -5.37
CA GLU A 227 13.17 52.48 -5.51
C GLU A 227 12.29 52.82 -4.31
N GLU A 228 12.88 53.60 -3.37
CA GLU A 228 12.10 54.25 -2.32
C GLU A 228 11.12 55.19 -3.02
N THR A 229 9.85 54.77 -3.10
CA THR A 229 8.78 55.65 -3.45
C THR A 229 8.72 56.75 -2.41
N ASN A 230 9.25 57.94 -2.76
CA ASN A 230 9.06 59.16 -2.01
C ASN A 230 7.55 59.40 -1.87
N ASP A 231 7.04 59.15 -0.66
CA ASP A 231 5.70 59.55 -0.27
C ASP A 231 5.60 61.09 -0.23
N GLU A 232 5.36 61.74 -1.40
CA GLU A 232 4.95 63.15 -1.50
C GLU A 232 3.46 63.35 -1.14
N PHE A 233 2.85 62.47 -0.37
CA PHE A 233 1.43 62.61 0.02
C PHE A 233 1.19 63.23 1.40
N ASN A 234 2.15 63.87 2.03
CA ASN A 234 1.94 64.55 3.31
C ASN A 234 2.22 66.06 3.22
N LYS A 235 1.55 66.76 2.28
CA LYS A 235 1.39 68.22 2.32
C LYS A 235 0.02 68.63 1.79
N ILE A 236 -0.98 68.56 2.66
CA ILE A 236 -2.12 69.51 2.68
C ILE A 236 -2.48 69.73 4.14
#